data_18587f765e1f6623c83777b637e6b5aa
#
_entry.id   18587f765e1f6623c83777b637e6b5aa
#
_cell.length_a   1.000
_cell.length_b   1.000
_cell.length_c   1.000
_cell.angle_alpha   90.00
_cell.angle_beta   90.00
_cell.angle_gamma   90.00
#
_symmetry.space_group_name_H-M   'P 1'
#
loop_
_entity.id
_entity.type
_entity.pdbx_description
1 polymer ?
#
loop_
_entity_poly.entity_id
_entity_poly.type
_entity_poly.pdbx_seq_one_letter_code
_entity_poly.pdbx_strand_id
1 'polypeptide(L)'
;MNATYSALDNPVWNALGKVQRQLGLSSSLACRYLAEVAPFAATSTLTAEAFKQLRELMGQADHVIVQSLTTLPPTEGLNLTRLGVVRQMIAPGMPSGVQEDNLLRLGKADVEDMLRLAHSTRPGPFGKRTQEMGNYVGIRDQGRLIAMAGERMRLEGFVEISCGFHAIRTLSPR
;
A
#
# COMPACT_ATOMS: atom_id res chain seq x y z
N MET A 1 7.13 13.24 20.32
CA MET A 1 7.13 12.06 19.42
C MET A 1 8.51 11.43 19.49
N ASN A 2 8.60 10.12 19.61
CA ASN A 2 9.88 9.43 19.72
C ASN A 2 10.54 9.45 18.33
N ALA A 3 11.75 9.97 18.19
CA ALA A 3 12.48 10.08 16.91
C ALA A 3 12.52 8.75 16.11
N THR A 4 12.40 7.63 16.81
CA THR A 4 12.40 6.27 16.24
C THR A 4 11.24 6.01 15.28
N TYR A 5 10.09 6.68 15.42
CA TYR A 5 8.87 6.41 14.64
C TYR A 5 8.49 7.51 13.66
N SER A 6 9.29 8.57 13.54
CA SER A 6 8.98 9.72 12.68
C SER A 6 8.80 9.36 11.19
N ALA A 7 9.43 8.27 10.74
CA ALA A 7 9.23 7.78 9.37
C ALA A 7 7.79 7.33 9.10
N LEU A 8 7.05 6.93 10.14
CA LEU A 8 5.66 6.48 10.05
C LEU A 8 4.65 7.65 9.98
N ASP A 9 5.07 8.88 10.26
CA ASP A 9 4.22 10.06 10.18
C ASP A 9 3.88 10.41 8.72
N ASN A 10 4.76 10.04 7.77
CA ASN A 10 4.53 10.21 6.34
C ASN A 10 5.13 9.02 5.56
N PRO A 11 4.49 7.84 5.65
CA PRO A 11 5.07 6.59 5.17
C PRO A 11 5.28 6.57 3.66
N VAL A 12 4.36 7.11 2.87
CA VAL A 12 4.48 7.17 1.40
C VAL A 12 5.67 8.04 0.98
N TRP A 13 5.84 9.21 1.62
CA TRP A 13 6.98 10.09 1.36
C TRP A 13 8.30 9.40 1.66
N ASN A 14 8.40 8.75 2.81
CA ASN A 14 9.62 8.07 3.23
C ASN A 14 9.92 6.82 2.39
N ALA A 15 8.91 6.06 1.97
CA ALA A 15 9.09 4.91 1.10
C ALA A 15 9.61 5.31 -0.29
N LEU A 16 8.93 6.27 -0.94
CA LEU A 16 9.29 6.73 -2.28
C LEU A 16 10.55 7.61 -2.31
N GLY A 17 10.88 8.26 -1.21
CA GLY A 17 12.13 9.01 -1.09
C GLY A 17 13.37 8.13 -1.02
N LYS A 18 13.24 6.85 -0.66
CA LYS A 18 14.36 5.93 -0.42
C LYS A 18 14.15 4.56 -1.08
N VAL A 19 13.57 3.63 -0.35
CA VAL A 19 13.59 2.18 -0.64
C VAL A 19 12.75 1.81 -1.86
N GLN A 20 11.65 2.52 -2.10
CA GLN A 20 10.71 2.21 -3.20
C GLN A 20 10.70 3.29 -4.30
N ARG A 21 11.76 4.08 -4.40
CA ARG A 21 11.86 5.21 -5.35
C ARG A 21 11.52 4.84 -6.80
N GLN A 22 11.89 3.64 -7.22
CA GLN A 22 11.65 3.12 -8.58
C GLN A 22 10.17 2.80 -8.87
N LEU A 23 9.32 2.78 -7.84
CA LEU A 23 7.89 2.45 -7.97
C LEU A 23 7.01 3.69 -8.10
N GLY A 24 7.58 4.89 -8.15
CA GLY A 24 6.82 6.13 -8.17
C GLY A 24 7.44 7.26 -8.95
N LEU A 25 6.76 8.39 -8.90
CA LEU A 25 7.19 9.68 -9.42
C LEU A 25 7.38 10.64 -8.24
N SER A 26 8.37 11.50 -8.31
CA SER A 26 8.68 12.48 -7.26
C SER A 26 9.09 13.83 -7.84
N SER A 27 8.71 14.87 -7.14
CA SER A 27 9.21 16.23 -7.28
C SER A 27 9.92 16.67 -6.00
N SER A 28 10.23 17.94 -5.85
CA SER A 28 10.84 18.46 -4.63
C SER A 28 9.92 18.43 -3.39
N LEU A 29 8.59 18.52 -3.59
CA LEU A 29 7.61 18.63 -2.50
C LEU A 29 6.50 17.59 -2.54
N ALA A 30 6.42 16.77 -3.58
CA ALA A 30 5.38 15.76 -3.73
C ALA A 30 5.93 14.46 -4.32
N CYS A 31 5.24 13.36 -4.01
CA CYS A 31 5.50 12.06 -4.63
C CYS A 31 4.22 11.24 -4.73
N ARG A 32 4.20 10.29 -5.67
CA ARG A 32 3.12 9.31 -5.79
C ARG A 32 3.66 7.99 -6.35
N TYR A 33 3.03 6.89 -6.01
CA TYR A 33 3.27 5.65 -6.73
C TYR A 33 2.75 5.72 -8.17
N LEU A 34 3.34 4.93 -9.07
CA LEU A 34 2.75 4.69 -10.38
C LEU A 34 1.34 4.13 -10.21
N ALA A 35 0.39 4.54 -11.05
CA ALA A 35 -1.01 4.17 -10.91
C ALA A 35 -1.24 2.64 -10.91
N GLU A 36 -0.41 1.90 -11.63
CA GLU A 36 -0.45 0.43 -11.70
C GLU A 36 0.07 -0.24 -10.42
N VAL A 37 0.84 0.48 -9.60
CA VAL A 37 1.41 -0.01 -8.35
C VAL A 37 0.44 0.24 -7.20
N ALA A 38 0.09 1.50 -6.95
CA ALA A 38 -0.84 1.87 -5.89
C ALA A 38 -1.34 3.32 -6.07
N PRO A 39 -2.54 3.68 -5.61
CA PRO A 39 -3.06 5.04 -5.69
C PRO A 39 -2.55 5.96 -4.57
N PHE A 40 -1.43 5.64 -3.92
CA PHE A 40 -0.94 6.41 -2.78
C PHE A 40 -0.01 7.53 -3.23
N ALA A 41 -0.16 8.69 -2.57
CA ALA A 41 0.67 9.86 -2.76
C ALA A 41 0.95 10.56 -1.43
N ALA A 42 1.95 11.43 -1.44
CA ALA A 42 2.30 12.25 -0.29
C ALA A 42 2.90 13.59 -0.71
N THR A 43 2.82 14.54 0.19
CA THR A 43 3.56 15.79 0.12
C THR A 43 4.53 15.90 1.31
N SER A 44 5.66 16.58 1.13
CA SER A 44 6.62 16.81 2.20
C SER A 44 6.08 17.77 3.27
N THR A 45 5.20 18.69 2.84
CA THR A 45 4.55 19.72 3.66
C THR A 45 3.11 19.90 3.19
N LEU A 46 2.26 20.45 4.06
CA LEU A 46 0.86 20.74 3.72
C LEU A 46 0.68 22.16 3.16
N THR A 47 1.49 22.55 2.19
CA THR A 47 1.45 23.88 1.55
C THR A 47 0.76 23.83 0.18
N ALA A 48 0.23 24.97 -0.26
CA ALA A 48 -0.37 25.10 -1.59
C ALA A 48 0.59 24.69 -2.71
N GLU A 49 1.87 25.06 -2.59
CA GLU A 49 2.91 24.69 -3.57
C GLU A 49 3.13 23.17 -3.62
N ALA A 50 3.15 22.48 -2.49
CA ALA A 50 3.29 21.03 -2.45
C ALA A 50 2.09 20.32 -3.11
N PHE A 51 0.87 20.81 -2.90
CA PHE A 51 -0.32 20.25 -3.55
C PHE A 51 -0.37 20.58 -5.04
N LYS A 52 0.14 21.76 -5.47
CA LYS A 52 0.31 22.07 -6.88
C LYS A 52 1.23 21.06 -7.56
N GLN A 53 2.39 20.76 -6.96
CA GLN A 53 3.31 19.76 -7.50
C GLN A 53 2.69 18.35 -7.48
N LEU A 54 1.90 18.00 -6.45
CA LEU A 54 1.17 16.75 -6.45
C LEU A 54 0.19 16.66 -7.62
N ARG A 55 -0.57 17.71 -7.89
CA ARG A 55 -1.48 17.76 -9.04
C ARG A 55 -0.75 17.58 -10.36
N GLU A 56 0.42 18.19 -10.53
CA GLU A 56 1.26 18.02 -11.72
C GLU A 56 1.72 16.56 -11.88
N LEU A 57 2.12 15.91 -10.78
CA LEU A 57 2.49 14.49 -10.78
C LEU A 57 1.31 13.55 -11.03
N MET A 58 0.08 13.95 -10.71
CA MET A 58 -1.10 13.13 -10.99
C MET A 58 -1.32 12.94 -12.49
N GLY A 59 -1.04 13.97 -13.29
CA GLY A 59 -1.25 13.92 -14.73
C GLY A 59 -2.70 13.57 -15.06
N GLN A 60 -2.90 12.42 -15.72
CA GLN A 60 -4.23 11.91 -16.08
C GLN A 60 -4.81 10.93 -15.06
N ALA A 61 -4.18 10.76 -13.88
CA ALA A 61 -4.75 9.90 -12.84
C ALA A 61 -5.99 10.56 -12.23
N ASP A 62 -7.08 9.80 -12.16
CA ASP A 62 -8.37 10.31 -11.66
C ASP A 62 -8.31 10.69 -10.18
N HIS A 63 -7.55 9.95 -9.38
CA HIS A 63 -7.44 10.18 -7.93
C HIS A 63 -6.14 9.63 -7.34
N VAL A 64 -5.78 10.16 -6.19
CA VAL A 64 -4.75 9.61 -5.31
C VAL A 64 -5.24 9.61 -3.87
N ILE A 65 -4.69 8.74 -3.04
CA ILE A 65 -4.96 8.66 -1.61
C ILE A 65 -3.77 9.27 -0.86
N VAL A 66 -4.05 10.31 -0.09
CA VAL A 66 -3.05 10.96 0.78
C VAL A 66 -3.38 10.66 2.23
N GLN A 67 -2.38 10.19 2.98
CA GLN A 67 -2.46 10.02 4.43
C GLN A 67 -1.85 11.23 5.11
N SER A 68 -2.51 11.74 6.15
CA SER A 68 -2.03 12.90 6.92
C SER A 68 -2.41 12.75 8.38
N LEU A 69 -1.53 13.21 9.27
CA LEU A 69 -1.80 13.28 10.71
C LEU A 69 -2.78 14.40 11.08
N THR A 70 -2.94 15.37 10.20
CA THR A 70 -3.83 16.52 10.40
C THR A 70 -4.79 16.67 9.23
N THR A 71 -5.80 17.50 9.40
CA THR A 71 -6.72 17.87 8.32
C THR A 71 -5.94 18.54 7.18
N LEU A 72 -6.18 18.09 5.97
CA LEU A 72 -5.59 18.72 4.78
C LEU A 72 -6.22 20.10 4.58
N PRO A 73 -5.41 21.12 4.22
CA PRO A 73 -5.93 22.44 3.90
C PRO A 73 -6.72 22.39 2.59
N PRO A 74 -7.62 23.35 2.34
CA PRO A 74 -8.22 23.53 1.03
C PRO A 74 -7.10 23.68 -0.03
N THR A 75 -7.26 23.00 -1.15
CA THR A 75 -6.25 22.95 -2.21
C THR A 75 -6.87 23.39 -3.53
N GLU A 76 -6.24 24.33 -4.20
CA GLU A 76 -6.72 24.80 -5.50
C GLU A 76 -6.58 23.70 -6.56
N GLY A 77 -7.67 23.45 -7.28
CA GLY A 77 -7.71 22.50 -8.39
C GLY A 77 -7.68 21.03 -8.00
N LEU A 78 -7.90 20.70 -6.71
CA LEU A 78 -8.08 19.34 -6.21
C LEU A 78 -9.36 19.26 -5.36
N ASN A 79 -10.18 18.25 -5.64
CA ASN A 79 -11.32 17.92 -4.80
C ASN A 79 -10.89 16.95 -3.69
N LEU A 80 -11.02 17.36 -2.44
CA LEU A 80 -10.66 16.54 -1.29
C LEU A 80 -11.89 15.81 -0.75
N THR A 81 -11.81 14.49 -0.68
CA THR A 81 -12.82 13.65 -0.04
C THR A 81 -12.19 12.88 1.11
N ARG A 82 -12.73 13.02 2.31
CA ARG A 82 -12.27 12.26 3.48
C ARG A 82 -12.80 10.82 3.40
N LEU A 83 -11.90 9.85 3.30
CA LEU A 83 -12.23 8.44 3.24
C LEU A 83 -12.39 7.79 4.62
N GLY A 84 -11.69 8.29 5.63
CA GLY A 84 -11.75 7.73 6.98
C GLY A 84 -10.50 8.01 7.80
N VAL A 85 -10.32 7.21 8.85
CA VAL A 85 -9.15 7.22 9.74
C VAL A 85 -8.46 5.87 9.66
N VAL A 86 -7.15 5.89 9.45
CA VAL A 86 -6.29 4.71 9.50
C VAL A 86 -5.53 4.70 10.81
N ARG A 87 -5.50 3.57 11.50
CA ARG A 87 -4.69 3.38 12.70
C ARG A 87 -3.46 2.54 12.34
N GLN A 88 -2.30 3.08 12.62
CA GLN A 88 -1.05 2.32 12.48
C GLN A 88 -0.81 1.53 13.76
N MET A 89 -0.55 0.23 13.61
CA MET A 89 -0.12 -0.65 14.70
C MET A 89 1.31 -1.08 14.43
N ILE A 90 2.14 -1.06 15.46
CA ILE A 90 3.54 -1.42 15.38
C ILE A 90 3.74 -2.69 16.20
N ALA A 91 4.28 -3.73 15.56
CA ALA A 91 4.75 -4.91 16.25
C ALA A 91 6.25 -4.76 16.52
N PRO A 92 6.69 -4.68 17.79
CA PRO A 92 8.12 -4.68 18.11
C PRO A 92 8.67 -6.09 17.95
N GLY A 93 9.45 -6.29 16.89
CA GLY A 93 10.11 -7.57 16.60
C GLY A 93 9.32 -8.48 15.66
N MET A 94 10.03 -9.45 15.10
CA MET A 94 9.42 -10.50 14.29
C MET A 94 8.79 -11.55 15.22
N PRO A 95 7.55 -11.96 14.98
CA PRO A 95 7.00 -13.12 15.67
C PRO A 95 7.92 -14.32 15.42
N SER A 96 8.41 -14.97 16.46
CA SER A 96 9.23 -16.15 16.32
C SER A 96 8.36 -17.31 15.81
N GLY A 97 8.69 -17.79 14.61
CA GLY A 97 8.51 -19.16 14.19
C GLY A 97 7.10 -19.73 14.18
N VAL A 98 6.25 -19.30 13.24
CA VAL A 98 5.29 -20.23 12.66
C VAL A 98 5.91 -20.74 11.37
N GLN A 99 6.41 -21.97 11.38
CA GLN A 99 6.81 -22.69 10.18
C GLN A 99 5.50 -23.14 9.51
N GLU A 100 5.09 -22.45 8.48
CA GLU A 100 3.90 -22.82 7.72
C GLU A 100 4.34 -23.58 6.47
N ASP A 101 4.25 -24.89 6.50
CA ASP A 101 4.64 -25.81 5.42
C ASP A 101 3.87 -25.59 4.10
N ASN A 102 2.81 -24.76 4.12
CA ASN A 102 1.93 -24.51 2.98
C ASN A 102 2.01 -23.09 2.39
N LEU A 103 2.92 -22.24 2.87
CA LEU A 103 3.09 -20.90 2.34
C LEU A 103 3.94 -20.91 1.07
N LEU A 104 3.35 -20.46 -0.03
CA LEU A 104 4.02 -20.30 -1.31
C LEU A 104 4.45 -18.85 -1.48
N ARG A 105 5.67 -18.60 -1.96
CA ARG A 105 6.07 -17.29 -2.44
C ARG A 105 5.32 -16.96 -3.72
N LEU A 106 4.66 -15.80 -3.75
CA LEU A 106 3.96 -15.30 -4.91
C LEU A 106 4.83 -14.28 -5.65
N GLY A 107 4.76 -14.32 -6.98
CA GLY A 107 5.55 -13.45 -7.84
C GLY A 107 4.80 -13.03 -9.10
N LYS A 108 5.53 -12.62 -10.13
CA LYS A 108 4.95 -12.14 -11.41
C LYS A 108 4.03 -13.16 -12.08
N ALA A 109 4.32 -14.44 -11.95
CA ALA A 109 3.50 -15.49 -12.53
C ALA A 109 2.12 -15.64 -11.86
N ASP A 110 1.99 -15.16 -10.62
CA ASP A 110 0.78 -15.28 -9.81
C ASP A 110 -0.13 -14.05 -9.88
N VAL A 111 0.27 -13.00 -10.60
CA VAL A 111 -0.41 -11.67 -10.59
C VAL A 111 -1.90 -11.78 -10.93
N GLU A 112 -2.27 -12.60 -11.89
CA GLU A 112 -3.67 -12.77 -12.29
C GLU A 112 -4.51 -13.41 -11.18
N ASP A 113 -3.97 -14.41 -10.49
CA ASP A 113 -4.61 -15.06 -9.35
C ASP A 113 -4.73 -14.08 -8.17
N MET A 114 -3.67 -13.30 -7.91
CA MET A 114 -3.66 -12.27 -6.87
C MET A 114 -4.71 -11.19 -7.14
N LEU A 115 -4.81 -10.69 -8.37
CA LEU A 115 -5.84 -9.73 -8.79
C LEU A 115 -7.24 -10.31 -8.63
N ARG A 116 -7.46 -11.56 -9.06
CA ARG A 116 -8.74 -12.24 -8.93
C ARG A 116 -9.15 -12.37 -7.47
N LEU A 117 -8.23 -12.75 -6.59
CA LEU A 117 -8.48 -12.85 -5.15
C LEU A 117 -8.78 -11.47 -4.55
N ALA A 118 -7.96 -10.46 -4.86
CA ALA A 118 -8.17 -9.08 -4.40
C ALA A 118 -9.53 -8.52 -4.85
N HIS A 119 -9.93 -8.72 -6.11
CA HIS A 119 -11.23 -8.27 -6.61
C HIS A 119 -12.41 -8.95 -5.89
N SER A 120 -12.27 -10.23 -5.53
CA SER A 120 -13.34 -10.98 -4.85
C SER A 120 -13.51 -10.59 -3.39
N THR A 121 -12.42 -10.19 -2.73
CA THR A 121 -12.40 -9.89 -1.28
C THR A 121 -12.44 -8.39 -0.97
N ARG A 122 -12.16 -7.54 -1.97
CA ARG A 122 -12.15 -6.07 -1.87
C ARG A 122 -11.39 -5.51 -0.66
N PRO A 123 -10.16 -5.91 -0.41
CA PRO A 123 -9.41 -5.54 0.79
C PRO A 123 -8.89 -4.11 0.76
N GLY A 124 -8.90 -3.47 -0.39
CA GLY A 124 -8.32 -2.17 -0.68
C GLY A 124 -7.66 -2.14 -2.05
N PRO A 125 -6.95 -1.07 -2.39
CA PRO A 125 -6.30 -0.93 -3.69
C PRO A 125 -5.28 -2.04 -3.94
N PHE A 126 -5.46 -2.77 -5.03
CA PHE A 126 -4.53 -3.78 -5.53
C PHE A 126 -4.49 -3.72 -7.06
N GLY A 127 -3.40 -3.27 -7.62
CA GLY A 127 -3.17 -3.11 -9.06
C GLY A 127 -2.26 -4.19 -9.64
N LYS A 128 -2.05 -4.14 -10.95
CA LYS A 128 -1.25 -5.11 -11.70
C LYS A 128 0.21 -5.21 -11.26
N ARG A 129 0.73 -4.17 -10.64
CA ARG A 129 2.12 -4.09 -10.19
C ARG A 129 2.27 -3.93 -8.68
N THR A 130 1.17 -4.08 -7.91
CA THR A 130 1.20 -3.95 -6.44
C THR A 130 2.15 -4.96 -5.80
N GLN A 131 2.29 -6.16 -6.38
CA GLN A 131 3.23 -7.18 -5.88
C GLN A 131 4.71 -6.74 -5.95
N GLU A 132 5.04 -5.68 -6.69
CA GLU A 132 6.40 -5.14 -6.74
C GLU A 132 6.75 -4.31 -5.47
N MET A 133 5.77 -3.98 -4.65
CA MET A 133 5.98 -3.21 -3.42
C MET A 133 6.72 -4.01 -2.33
N GLY A 134 6.64 -5.34 -2.37
CA GLY A 134 7.32 -6.18 -1.39
C GLY A 134 7.15 -7.67 -1.61
N ASN A 135 7.43 -8.46 -0.58
CA ASN A 135 7.25 -9.90 -0.64
C ASN A 135 5.78 -10.26 -0.43
N TYR A 136 5.29 -11.18 -1.22
CA TYR A 136 3.96 -11.76 -1.08
C TYR A 136 4.06 -13.27 -0.87
N VAL A 137 3.19 -13.78 -0.01
CA VAL A 137 3.00 -15.21 0.23
C VAL A 137 1.53 -15.56 0.07
N GLY A 138 1.25 -16.81 -0.24
CA GLY A 138 -0.11 -17.27 -0.41
C GLY A 138 -0.31 -18.75 -0.15
N ILE A 139 -1.56 -19.14 -0.02
CA ILE A 139 -2.00 -20.53 0.14
C ILE A 139 -2.87 -20.88 -1.05
N ARG A 140 -2.63 -22.06 -1.63
CA ARG A 140 -3.44 -22.61 -2.71
C ARG A 140 -4.22 -23.83 -2.22
N ASP A 141 -5.46 -23.92 -2.66
CA ASP A 141 -6.29 -25.12 -2.50
C ASP A 141 -6.70 -25.61 -3.90
N GLN A 142 -6.40 -26.84 -4.23
CA GLN A 142 -6.65 -27.42 -5.56
C GLN A 142 -6.15 -26.52 -6.73
N GLY A 143 -4.95 -25.95 -6.58
CA GLY A 143 -4.35 -25.03 -7.55
C GLY A 143 -4.86 -23.60 -7.52
N ARG A 144 -5.97 -23.30 -6.85
CA ARG A 144 -6.55 -21.97 -6.75
C ARG A 144 -5.95 -21.20 -5.58
N LEU A 145 -5.54 -19.96 -5.78
CA LEU A 145 -5.10 -19.06 -4.70
C LEU A 145 -6.32 -18.70 -3.83
N ILE A 146 -6.27 -19.10 -2.55
CA ILE A 146 -7.37 -18.91 -1.59
C ILE A 146 -7.04 -17.90 -0.51
N ALA A 147 -5.75 -17.68 -0.24
CA ALA A 147 -5.29 -16.65 0.71
C ALA A 147 -3.98 -16.06 0.22
N MET A 148 -3.76 -14.80 0.51
CA MET A 148 -2.48 -14.14 0.33
C MET A 148 -2.26 -13.05 1.36
N ALA A 149 -0.99 -12.80 1.68
CA ALA A 149 -0.54 -11.69 2.51
C ALA A 149 0.74 -11.13 1.91
N GLY A 150 1.03 -9.86 2.16
CA GLY A 150 2.24 -9.27 1.61
C GLY A 150 2.63 -7.95 2.23
N GLU A 151 3.80 -7.51 1.83
CA GLU A 151 4.35 -6.21 2.21
C GLU A 151 3.85 -5.14 1.24
N ARG A 152 3.37 -4.03 1.78
CA ARG A 152 2.87 -2.91 0.97
C ARG A 152 3.87 -1.77 0.88
N MET A 153 4.36 -1.29 2.00
CA MET A 153 5.36 -0.22 2.02
C MET A 153 6.60 -0.66 2.78
N ARG A 154 7.75 -0.34 2.21
CA ARG A 154 9.03 -0.54 2.84
C ARG A 154 9.67 0.81 3.12
N LEU A 155 9.92 1.07 4.39
CA LEU A 155 10.62 2.25 4.87
C LEU A 155 11.91 1.80 5.54
N GLU A 156 12.81 2.73 5.75
CA GLU A 156 13.98 2.44 6.56
C GLU A 156 13.57 2.07 7.99
N GLY A 157 13.88 0.84 8.39
CA GLY A 157 13.53 0.29 9.71
C GLY A 157 12.11 -0.26 9.86
N PHE A 158 11.24 -0.14 8.84
CA PHE A 158 9.86 -0.62 8.92
C PHE A 158 9.39 -1.27 7.62
N VAL A 159 8.52 -2.25 7.81
CA VAL A 159 7.76 -2.87 6.71
C VAL A 159 6.28 -2.83 7.07
N GLU A 160 5.47 -2.28 6.20
CA GLU A 160 4.02 -2.33 6.35
C GLU A 160 3.50 -3.65 5.79
N ILE A 161 2.80 -4.41 6.62
CA ILE A 161 2.11 -5.63 6.19
C ILE A 161 0.72 -5.24 5.69
N SER A 162 0.45 -5.55 4.44
CA SER A 162 -0.88 -5.47 3.87
C SER A 162 -1.72 -6.64 4.34
N CYS A 163 -3.00 -6.41 4.64
CA CYS A 163 -3.92 -7.42 5.13
C CYS A 163 -3.81 -8.74 4.36
N GLY A 164 -3.91 -9.84 5.08
CA GLY A 164 -4.16 -11.14 4.50
C GLY A 164 -5.57 -11.18 3.90
N PHE A 165 -5.69 -11.65 2.67
CA PHE A 165 -6.96 -11.87 2.01
C PHE A 165 -7.22 -13.35 1.94
N HIS A 166 -8.41 -13.79 2.31
CA HIS A 166 -8.83 -15.16 2.10
C HIS A 166 -10.23 -15.19 1.48
N ALA A 167 -10.42 -16.11 0.56
CA ALA A 167 -11.75 -16.41 0.05
C ALA A 167 -12.47 -17.25 1.12
N ILE A 168 -13.54 -16.74 1.69
CA ILE A 168 -14.39 -17.52 2.59
C ILE A 168 -15.01 -18.64 1.75
N ARG A 169 -14.66 -19.88 2.06
CA ARG A 169 -15.35 -21.03 1.53
C ARG A 169 -16.72 -21.08 2.22
N THR A 170 -17.79 -20.76 1.51
CA THR A 170 -19.13 -21.14 1.96
C THR A 170 -19.17 -22.66 1.96
N LEU A 171 -19.07 -23.25 3.14
CA LEU A 171 -19.37 -24.66 3.30
C LEU A 171 -20.87 -24.80 3.04
N SER A 172 -21.24 -25.32 1.88
CA SER A 172 -22.61 -25.77 1.67
C SER A 172 -22.86 -26.91 2.64
N PRO A 173 -23.93 -26.86 3.43
CA PRO A 173 -24.31 -28.02 4.25
C PRO A 173 -24.57 -29.20 3.32
N ARG A 174 -24.04 -30.37 3.68
CA ARG A 174 -24.36 -31.64 3.05
C ARG A 174 -25.73 -32.09 3.45
#